data_ba0af589d161c478f89be50eeeaa4abe
#
_entry.id   ba0af589d161c478f89be50eeeaa4abe
#
_cell.length_a   1.000
_cell.length_b   1.000
_cell.length_c   1.000
_cell.angle_alpha   90.00
_cell.angle_beta   90.00
_cell.angle_gamma   90.00
#
_symmetry.space_group_name_H-M   'P 1'
#
loop_
_entity.id
_entity.type
_entity.pdbx_description
1 polymer ?
#
loop_
_entity_poly.entity_id
_entity_poly.type
_entity_poly.pdbx_seq_one_letter_code
_entity_poly.pdbx_strand_id
1 'polypeptide(L)'
;MFEFSIAIPAHDRGENGPKWMSELLDSLERQTFQDFEVVVSDQSKNDDIMNVCKDYDFQFTYLRYQGDVPCENINIALNHCEGRIIKPMFSDDIFLKDYALERIQKEYDKLGCKWAFSGFSNWDGKDKHDKKTPVWADKTLEGRNLLSSPTVVSFLNECKEEFDVNLKLLLDVVFYHRMRM
;
A
#
# COMPACT_ATOMS: atom_id res chain seq x y z
N MET A 1 -8.21 -8.39 16.56
CA MET A 1 -7.33 -8.61 15.37
C MET A 1 -8.08 -8.02 14.21
N PHE A 2 -7.51 -7.07 13.50
CA PHE A 2 -8.13 -6.41 12.34
C PHE A 2 -8.19 -7.34 11.13
N GLU A 3 -9.17 -7.11 10.26
CA GLU A 3 -9.21 -7.80 8.97
C GLU A 3 -8.11 -7.27 8.03
N PHE A 4 -7.92 -5.94 7.98
CA PHE A 4 -6.86 -5.35 7.18
C PHE A 4 -5.85 -4.57 8.00
N SER A 5 -4.60 -4.58 7.53
CA SER A 5 -3.61 -3.54 7.82
C SER A 5 -3.31 -2.76 6.55
N ILE A 6 -3.54 -1.46 6.57
CA ILE A 6 -3.18 -0.55 5.49
C ILE A 6 -1.77 -0.04 5.77
N ALA A 7 -0.78 -0.58 5.05
CA ALA A 7 0.63 -0.24 5.25
C ALA A 7 1.03 0.94 4.35
N ILE A 8 1.35 2.08 4.95
CA ILE A 8 1.62 3.33 4.25
C ILE A 8 3.08 3.78 4.48
N PRO A 9 3.98 3.54 3.55
CA PRO A 9 5.28 4.23 3.54
C PRO A 9 5.07 5.67 3.07
N ALA A 10 5.37 6.63 3.92
CA ALA A 10 5.15 8.05 3.68
C ALA A 10 6.45 8.86 3.57
N HIS A 11 6.39 9.96 2.86
CA HIS A 11 7.46 10.96 2.72
C HIS A 11 6.84 12.30 2.32
N ASP A 12 7.38 13.43 2.79
CA ASP A 12 6.87 14.78 2.52
C ASP A 12 6.94 15.20 1.04
N ARG A 13 7.83 14.57 0.26
CA ARG A 13 7.92 14.81 -1.19
C ARG A 13 7.90 16.30 -1.58
N GLY A 14 8.58 17.14 -0.80
CA GLY A 14 8.68 18.58 -1.06
C GLY A 14 7.30 19.27 -1.00
N GLU A 15 6.56 19.09 0.07
CA GLU A 15 5.25 19.70 0.38
C GLU A 15 4.01 19.02 -0.22
N ASN A 16 4.16 18.11 -1.17
CA ASN A 16 3.00 17.38 -1.71
C ASN A 16 2.56 16.21 -0.81
N GLY A 17 3.46 15.66 0.01
CA GLY A 17 3.19 14.51 0.84
C GLY A 17 1.98 14.66 1.75
N PRO A 18 1.81 15.77 2.49
CA PRO A 18 0.65 16.01 3.35
C PRO A 18 -0.67 16.00 2.58
N LYS A 19 -0.70 16.62 1.40
CA LYS A 19 -1.89 16.63 0.52
C LYS A 19 -2.25 15.23 0.05
N TRP A 20 -1.29 14.48 -0.46
CA TRP A 20 -1.51 13.12 -0.93
C TRP A 20 -1.92 12.18 0.20
N MET A 21 -1.30 12.32 1.38
CA MET A 21 -1.71 11.58 2.58
C MET A 21 -3.16 11.86 2.93
N SER A 22 -3.60 13.12 2.93
CA SER A 22 -4.99 13.48 3.17
C SER A 22 -5.93 12.85 2.13
N GLU A 23 -5.60 12.92 0.83
CA GLU A 23 -6.41 12.31 -0.24
C GLU A 23 -6.53 10.78 -0.07
N LEU A 24 -5.44 10.11 0.35
CA LEU A 24 -5.46 8.68 0.66
C LEU A 24 -6.35 8.38 1.87
N LEU A 25 -6.18 9.10 3.00
CA LEU A 25 -6.96 8.90 4.22
C LEU A 25 -8.45 9.22 4.00
N ASP A 26 -8.79 10.25 3.23
CA ASP A 26 -10.16 10.52 2.78
C ASP A 26 -10.75 9.33 2.01
N SER A 27 -9.95 8.67 1.19
CA SER A 27 -10.39 7.49 0.43
C SER A 27 -10.59 6.25 1.31
N LEU A 28 -9.89 6.17 2.44
CA LEU A 28 -10.07 5.14 3.48
C LEU A 28 -11.32 5.43 4.32
N GLU A 29 -11.54 6.67 4.71
CA GLU A 29 -12.72 7.08 5.48
C GLU A 29 -14.03 6.74 4.75
N ARG A 30 -14.04 6.85 3.42
CA ARG A 30 -15.19 6.48 2.59
C ARG A 30 -15.39 4.98 2.37
N GLN A 31 -14.47 4.11 2.79
CA GLN A 31 -14.65 2.67 2.58
C GLN A 31 -15.88 2.14 3.32
N THR A 32 -16.66 1.28 2.66
CA THR A 32 -17.81 0.60 3.28
C THR A 32 -17.39 -0.45 4.32
N PHE A 33 -16.16 -0.92 4.26
CA PHE A 33 -15.57 -1.87 5.19
C PHE A 33 -14.57 -1.16 6.10
N GLN A 34 -14.82 -1.17 7.41
CA GLN A 34 -14.09 -0.37 8.40
C GLN A 34 -13.25 -1.19 9.40
N ASP A 35 -13.19 -2.53 9.26
CA ASP A 35 -12.35 -3.36 10.14
C ASP A 35 -10.90 -3.36 9.65
N PHE A 36 -10.21 -2.24 9.84
CA PHE A 36 -8.80 -2.08 9.49
C PHE A 36 -8.04 -1.19 10.48
N GLU A 37 -6.74 -1.39 10.54
CA GLU A 37 -5.77 -0.47 11.13
C GLU A 37 -4.97 0.24 10.02
N VAL A 38 -4.37 1.38 10.36
CA VAL A 38 -3.48 2.13 9.48
C VAL A 38 -2.07 2.17 10.08
N VAL A 39 -1.10 1.61 9.37
CA VAL A 39 0.29 1.60 9.78
C VAL A 39 1.09 2.53 8.89
N VAL A 40 1.55 3.64 9.45
CA VAL A 40 2.33 4.67 8.72
C VAL A 40 3.78 4.58 9.13
N SER A 41 4.69 4.40 8.18
CA SER A 41 6.12 4.61 8.37
C SER A 41 6.55 5.84 7.59
N ASP A 42 6.92 6.90 8.30
CA ASP A 42 7.17 8.22 7.73
C ASP A 42 8.66 8.57 7.72
N GLN A 43 9.19 8.76 6.52
CA GLN A 43 10.57 9.15 6.25
C GLN A 43 10.76 10.67 6.13
N SER A 44 9.72 11.46 6.40
CA SER A 44 9.81 12.94 6.36
C SER A 44 10.70 13.50 7.47
N LYS A 45 11.22 14.69 7.23
CA LYS A 45 12.04 15.41 8.23
C LYS A 45 11.21 16.29 9.17
N ASN A 46 9.96 16.57 8.81
CA ASN A 46 9.02 17.40 9.55
C ASN A 46 7.81 16.56 10.06
N ASP A 47 6.89 17.20 10.74
CA ASP A 47 5.72 16.54 11.33
C ASP A 47 4.44 16.74 10.49
N ASP A 48 4.55 17.20 9.26
CA ASP A 48 3.37 17.54 8.44
C ASP A 48 2.50 16.32 8.15
N ILE A 49 3.11 15.17 7.82
CA ILE A 49 2.39 13.89 7.64
C ILE A 49 1.72 13.45 8.94
N MET A 50 2.43 13.53 10.07
CA MET A 50 1.87 13.18 11.38
C MET A 50 0.67 14.06 11.72
N ASN A 51 0.75 15.35 11.42
CA ASN A 51 -0.33 16.29 11.70
C ASN A 51 -1.57 15.96 10.87
N VAL A 52 -1.41 15.60 9.60
CA VAL A 52 -2.52 15.11 8.77
C VAL A 52 -3.16 13.86 9.39
N CYS A 53 -2.37 12.89 9.84
CA CYS A 53 -2.91 11.66 10.43
C CYS A 53 -3.77 11.93 11.68
N LYS A 54 -3.48 12.98 12.47
CA LYS A 54 -4.24 13.33 13.67
C LYS A 54 -5.66 13.84 13.39
N ASP A 55 -5.95 14.24 12.17
CA ASP A 55 -7.27 14.73 11.78
C ASP A 55 -8.27 13.60 11.48
N TYR A 56 -7.83 12.34 11.52
CA TYR A 56 -8.63 11.15 11.22
C TYR A 56 -8.77 10.24 12.45
N ASP A 57 -9.95 9.66 12.64
CA ASP A 57 -10.27 8.75 13.75
C ASP A 57 -10.06 7.27 13.34
N PHE A 58 -8.84 6.93 12.91
CA PHE A 58 -8.45 5.56 12.64
C PHE A 58 -7.60 4.99 13.77
N GLN A 59 -7.52 3.66 13.86
CA GLN A 59 -6.50 3.00 14.68
C GLN A 59 -5.15 3.11 13.98
N PHE A 60 -4.35 4.11 14.38
CA PHE A 60 -3.03 4.36 13.81
C PHE A 60 -1.90 3.71 14.61
N THR A 61 -0.96 3.10 13.89
CA THR A 61 0.42 2.88 14.32
C THR A 61 1.33 3.79 13.49
N TYR A 62 1.90 4.82 14.12
CA TYR A 62 2.75 5.81 13.44
C TYR A 62 4.21 5.66 13.85
N LEU A 63 5.08 5.47 12.88
CA LEU A 63 6.51 5.22 13.05
C LEU A 63 7.33 6.27 12.29
N ARG A 64 8.33 6.85 12.94
CA ARG A 64 9.27 7.75 12.28
C ARG A 64 10.51 6.98 11.86
N TYR A 65 10.78 6.96 10.54
CA TYR A 65 12.00 6.40 9.98
C TYR A 65 12.99 7.52 9.63
N GLN A 66 14.20 7.47 10.20
CA GLN A 66 15.22 8.50 10.02
C GLN A 66 16.28 8.15 8.97
N GLY A 67 16.15 7.01 8.30
CA GLY A 67 17.05 6.59 7.22
C GLY A 67 16.66 7.21 5.87
N ASP A 68 17.38 6.81 4.84
CA ASP A 68 17.21 7.30 3.46
C ASP A 68 16.92 6.17 2.43
N VAL A 69 16.69 4.95 2.91
CA VAL A 69 16.42 3.77 2.07
C VAL A 69 14.91 3.53 1.95
N PRO A 70 14.29 3.75 0.77
CA PRO A 70 12.84 3.60 0.63
C PRO A 70 12.32 2.20 0.97
N CYS A 71 13.07 1.14 0.64
CA CYS A 71 12.68 -0.24 0.96
C CYS A 71 12.62 -0.51 2.46
N GLU A 72 13.51 0.09 3.26
CA GLU A 72 13.45 0.00 4.73
C GLU A 72 12.18 0.66 5.26
N ASN A 73 11.84 1.85 4.74
CA ASN A 73 10.60 2.54 5.11
C ASN A 73 9.36 1.69 4.83
N ILE A 74 9.30 1.04 3.65
CA ILE A 74 8.21 0.12 3.29
C ILE A 74 8.19 -1.07 4.27
N ASN A 75 9.34 -1.71 4.51
CA ASN A 75 9.45 -2.88 5.37
C ASN A 75 9.06 -2.57 6.83
N ILE A 76 9.40 -1.37 7.32
CA ILE A 76 8.98 -0.92 8.66
C ILE A 76 7.43 -0.89 8.74
N ALA A 77 6.74 -0.30 7.76
CA ALA A 77 5.28 -0.31 7.75
C ALA A 77 4.73 -1.74 7.70
N LEU A 78 5.24 -2.59 6.80
CA LEU A 78 4.79 -3.97 6.66
C LEU A 78 4.99 -4.78 7.95
N ASN A 79 6.13 -4.59 8.64
CA ASN A 79 6.49 -5.38 9.83
C ASN A 79 5.68 -5.03 11.07
N HIS A 80 5.00 -3.90 11.09
CA HIS A 80 4.11 -3.50 12.19
C HIS A 80 2.61 -3.78 11.90
N CYS A 81 2.31 -4.45 10.79
CA CYS A 81 0.95 -4.86 10.45
C CYS A 81 0.51 -6.07 11.28
N GLU A 82 -0.67 -6.00 11.91
CA GLU A 82 -1.26 -7.05 12.74
C GLU A 82 -2.54 -7.65 12.13
N GLY A 83 -3.12 -7.02 11.11
CA GLY A 83 -4.32 -7.49 10.42
C GLY A 83 -4.09 -8.78 9.62
N ARG A 84 -5.17 -9.49 9.29
CA ARG A 84 -5.14 -10.74 8.50
C ARG A 84 -4.60 -10.51 7.09
N ILE A 85 -5.05 -9.44 6.44
CA ILE A 85 -4.67 -9.06 5.07
C ILE A 85 -3.88 -7.76 5.12
N ILE A 86 -2.68 -7.76 4.56
CA ILE A 86 -1.88 -6.55 4.39
C ILE A 86 -2.19 -5.94 3.03
N LYS A 87 -2.50 -4.65 3.03
CA LYS A 87 -2.74 -3.82 1.85
C LYS A 87 -1.74 -2.67 1.84
N PRO A 88 -0.60 -2.79 1.11
CA PRO A 88 0.29 -1.66 0.89
C PRO A 88 -0.46 -0.55 0.14
N MET A 89 -0.30 0.68 0.59
CA MET A 89 -0.80 1.88 -0.09
C MET A 89 0.29 2.94 -0.06
N PHE A 90 0.79 3.37 -1.19
CA PHE A 90 1.70 4.49 -1.22
C PHE A 90 0.91 5.79 -1.03
N SER A 91 1.52 6.76 -0.35
CA SER A 91 0.81 7.99 0.05
C SER A 91 0.27 8.84 -1.12
N ASP A 92 0.76 8.61 -2.33
CA ASP A 92 0.31 9.25 -3.56
C ASP A 92 -0.76 8.43 -4.35
N ASP A 93 -1.25 7.33 -3.78
CA ASP A 93 -2.30 6.49 -4.34
C ASP A 93 -3.60 6.57 -3.51
N ILE A 94 -4.75 6.34 -4.11
CA ILE A 94 -6.06 6.36 -3.45
C ILE A 94 -6.92 5.15 -3.82
N PHE A 95 -7.88 4.79 -2.98
CA PHE A 95 -8.93 3.86 -3.33
C PHE A 95 -9.94 4.50 -4.28
N LEU A 96 -10.10 3.94 -5.48
CA LEU A 96 -11.02 4.48 -6.49
C LEU A 96 -12.50 4.23 -6.18
N LYS A 97 -12.79 3.25 -5.34
CA LYS A 97 -14.15 2.79 -5.01
C LYS A 97 -14.31 2.62 -3.52
N ASP A 98 -15.40 3.09 -2.99
CA ASP A 98 -15.70 3.05 -1.56
C ASP A 98 -15.94 1.61 -1.04
N TYR A 99 -16.18 0.65 -1.93
CA TYR A 99 -16.36 -0.78 -1.61
C TYR A 99 -15.10 -1.63 -1.92
N ALA A 100 -13.94 -1.01 -2.09
CA ALA A 100 -12.73 -1.74 -2.52
C ALA A 100 -12.27 -2.76 -1.48
N LEU A 101 -12.17 -2.39 -0.21
CA LEU A 101 -11.77 -3.30 0.86
C LEU A 101 -12.77 -4.44 1.06
N GLU A 102 -14.06 -4.14 1.06
CA GLU A 102 -15.13 -5.16 1.14
C GLU A 102 -15.01 -6.19 0.02
N ARG A 103 -14.73 -5.74 -1.19
CA ARG A 103 -14.56 -6.64 -2.33
C ARG A 103 -13.30 -7.50 -2.21
N ILE A 104 -12.19 -6.92 -1.79
CA ILE A 104 -10.94 -7.66 -1.55
C ILE A 104 -11.19 -8.75 -0.51
N GLN A 105 -11.78 -8.43 0.63
CA GLN A 105 -12.11 -9.37 1.69
C GLN A 105 -12.96 -10.54 1.18
N LYS A 106 -14.05 -10.26 0.45
CA LYS A 106 -14.93 -11.29 -0.14
C LYS A 106 -14.20 -12.24 -1.10
N GLU A 107 -13.27 -11.71 -1.91
CA GLU A 107 -12.50 -12.56 -2.83
C GLU A 107 -11.50 -13.45 -2.07
N TYR A 108 -10.86 -12.96 -1.00
CA TYR A 108 -10.02 -13.80 -0.14
C TYR A 108 -10.80 -14.94 0.49
N ASP A 109 -11.96 -14.67 1.07
CA ASP A 109 -12.80 -15.68 1.70
C ASP A 109 -13.33 -16.71 0.70
N LYS A 110 -13.64 -16.27 -0.51
CA LYS A 110 -14.15 -17.13 -1.57
C LYS A 110 -13.08 -18.02 -2.21
N LEU A 111 -11.89 -17.48 -2.44
CA LEU A 111 -10.84 -18.13 -3.23
C LEU A 111 -9.78 -18.83 -2.37
N GLY A 112 -9.65 -18.48 -1.10
CA GLY A 112 -8.60 -18.99 -0.22
C GLY A 112 -7.20 -18.66 -0.73
N CYS A 113 -7.03 -17.54 -1.46
CA CYS A 113 -5.75 -17.17 -2.04
C CYS A 113 -4.83 -16.54 -0.98
N LYS A 114 -3.53 -16.68 -1.17
CA LYS A 114 -2.51 -16.11 -0.29
C LYS A 114 -2.19 -14.66 -0.62
N TRP A 115 -2.33 -14.29 -1.87
CA TRP A 115 -2.16 -12.93 -2.38
C TRP A 115 -3.04 -12.69 -3.59
N ALA A 116 -3.35 -11.44 -3.84
CA ALA A 116 -4.16 -10.99 -4.95
C ALA A 116 -3.71 -9.61 -5.44
N PHE A 117 -4.09 -9.24 -6.65
CA PHE A 117 -3.88 -7.89 -7.16
C PHE A 117 -5.17 -7.33 -7.76
N SER A 118 -5.38 -6.04 -7.58
CA SER A 118 -6.54 -5.30 -8.06
C SER A 118 -6.21 -4.51 -9.32
N GLY A 119 -7.24 -4.19 -10.11
CA GLY A 119 -7.11 -3.24 -11.21
C GLY A 119 -6.78 -1.83 -10.70
N PHE A 120 -6.15 -1.03 -11.54
CA PHE A 120 -5.79 0.34 -11.24
C PHE A 120 -6.11 1.29 -12.38
N SER A 121 -6.03 2.57 -12.11
CA SER A 121 -6.15 3.65 -13.09
C SER A 121 -5.17 4.75 -12.71
N ASN A 122 -4.52 5.34 -13.67
CA ASN A 122 -3.74 6.54 -13.42
C ASN A 122 -4.68 7.75 -13.29
N TRP A 123 -4.32 8.69 -12.42
CA TRP A 123 -5.06 9.92 -12.20
C TRP A 123 -4.08 11.09 -12.18
N ASP A 124 -4.43 12.16 -12.88
CA ASP A 124 -3.63 13.38 -12.99
C ASP A 124 -4.15 14.53 -12.11
N GLY A 125 -5.07 14.23 -11.19
CA GLY A 125 -5.74 15.20 -10.34
C GLY A 125 -7.07 15.72 -10.92
N LYS A 126 -7.39 15.40 -12.18
CA LYS A 126 -8.62 15.81 -12.86
C LYS A 126 -9.35 14.63 -13.48
N ASP A 127 -8.67 13.89 -14.32
CA ASP A 127 -9.26 12.80 -15.09
C ASP A 127 -8.63 11.45 -14.75
N LYS A 128 -9.44 10.40 -14.75
CA LYS A 128 -8.99 9.02 -14.60
C LYS A 128 -8.61 8.49 -15.98
N HIS A 129 -7.33 8.18 -16.13
CA HIS A 129 -6.78 7.63 -17.37
C HIS A 129 -6.67 6.11 -17.28
N ASP A 130 -6.90 5.43 -18.40
CA ASP A 130 -6.57 4.04 -18.65
C ASP A 130 -6.79 3.06 -17.49
N LYS A 131 -8.00 2.53 -17.43
CA LYS A 131 -8.27 1.41 -16.52
C LYS A 131 -7.45 0.18 -16.94
N LYS A 132 -6.55 -0.27 -16.08
CA LYS A 132 -5.65 -1.40 -16.33
C LYS A 132 -5.91 -2.53 -15.35
N THR A 133 -5.74 -3.75 -15.85
CA THR A 133 -5.74 -4.95 -15.02
C THR A 133 -4.32 -5.49 -15.00
N PRO A 134 -3.69 -5.65 -13.81
CA PRO A 134 -2.39 -6.28 -13.70
C PRO A 134 -2.41 -7.69 -14.29
N VAL A 135 -1.31 -8.09 -14.89
CA VAL A 135 -1.16 -9.43 -15.46
C VAL A 135 0.17 -10.02 -15.02
N TRP A 136 0.09 -11.21 -14.41
CA TRP A 136 1.31 -11.97 -14.18
C TRP A 136 1.76 -12.61 -15.51
N ALA A 137 3.03 -12.44 -15.85
CA ALA A 137 3.65 -13.12 -16.98
C ALA A 137 5.11 -13.42 -16.66
N ASP A 138 5.71 -14.41 -17.35
CA ASP A 138 7.12 -14.76 -17.15
C ASP A 138 8.07 -13.58 -17.43
N LYS A 139 7.65 -12.67 -18.31
CA LYS A 139 8.35 -11.39 -18.57
C LYS A 139 8.47 -10.49 -17.34
N THR A 140 7.66 -10.66 -16.32
CA THR A 140 7.82 -9.97 -15.03
C THR A 140 9.14 -10.36 -14.39
N LEU A 141 9.55 -11.62 -14.50
CA LEU A 141 10.84 -12.11 -14.01
C LEU A 141 12.03 -11.59 -14.82
N GLU A 142 11.79 -11.15 -16.05
CA GLU A 142 12.78 -10.50 -16.93
C GLU A 142 12.91 -8.99 -16.67
N GLY A 143 12.29 -8.48 -15.59
CA GLY A 143 12.33 -7.06 -15.21
C GLY A 143 11.23 -6.20 -15.85
N ARG A 144 10.23 -6.80 -16.50
CA ARG A 144 9.06 -6.07 -17.02
C ARG A 144 7.96 -6.07 -15.98
N ASN A 145 7.83 -4.97 -15.24
CA ASN A 145 6.71 -4.83 -14.30
C ASN A 145 5.38 -4.71 -15.05
N LEU A 146 4.61 -5.80 -15.09
CA LEU A 146 3.27 -5.85 -15.66
C LEU A 146 2.18 -5.78 -14.57
N LEU A 147 2.57 -5.74 -13.29
CA LEU A 147 1.66 -5.64 -12.17
C LEU A 147 1.42 -4.18 -11.75
N SER A 148 2.35 -3.28 -11.98
CA SER A 148 2.34 -1.88 -11.52
C SER A 148 2.93 -1.71 -10.12
N SER A 149 2.57 -0.61 -9.43
CA SER A 149 2.98 -0.27 -8.06
C SER A 149 2.55 -1.36 -7.05
N PRO A 150 3.26 -1.56 -5.94
CA PRO A 150 2.83 -2.43 -4.83
C PRO A 150 1.45 -2.10 -4.27
N THR A 151 0.94 -0.92 -4.49
CA THR A 151 -0.44 -0.54 -4.14
C THR A 151 -1.51 -1.41 -4.79
N VAL A 152 -1.23 -2.09 -5.92
CA VAL A 152 -2.22 -2.99 -6.53
C VAL A 152 -2.31 -4.34 -5.82
N VAL A 153 -1.33 -4.69 -4.98
CA VAL A 153 -1.24 -5.99 -4.32
C VAL A 153 -1.89 -5.97 -2.95
N SER A 154 -2.44 -7.10 -2.53
CA SER A 154 -2.76 -7.44 -1.15
C SER A 154 -2.33 -8.88 -0.88
N PHE A 155 -2.02 -9.20 0.38
CA PHE A 155 -1.54 -10.55 0.75
C PHE A 155 -1.87 -10.87 2.21
N LEU A 156 -1.97 -12.17 2.52
CA LEU A 156 -2.13 -12.62 3.91
C LEU A 156 -0.87 -12.29 4.70
N ASN A 157 -1.04 -11.81 5.94
CA ASN A 157 0.07 -11.43 6.81
C ASN A 157 1.04 -12.60 7.06
N GLU A 158 0.54 -13.83 7.15
CA GLU A 158 1.35 -15.03 7.26
C GLU A 158 2.26 -15.31 6.06
N CYS A 159 1.97 -14.67 4.91
CA CYS A 159 2.72 -14.79 3.66
C CYS A 159 3.51 -13.52 3.35
N LYS A 160 3.72 -12.66 4.33
CA LYS A 160 4.45 -11.41 4.18
C LYS A 160 5.89 -11.65 3.76
N GLU A 161 6.30 -10.92 2.72
CA GLU A 161 7.67 -10.82 2.25
C GLU A 161 8.20 -9.41 2.45
N GLU A 162 9.52 -9.27 2.46
CA GLU A 162 10.18 -7.97 2.56
C GLU A 162 10.75 -7.51 1.22
N PHE A 163 10.76 -6.20 1.02
CA PHE A 163 11.51 -5.58 -0.06
C PHE A 163 13.01 -5.69 0.21
N ASP A 164 13.77 -6.00 -0.82
CA ASP A 164 15.23 -6.10 -0.71
C ASP A 164 15.86 -4.71 -0.60
N VAL A 165 16.43 -4.41 0.55
CA VAL A 165 17.02 -3.10 0.87
C VAL A 165 18.26 -2.77 0.06
N ASN A 166 18.89 -3.76 -0.59
CA ASN A 166 20.05 -3.57 -1.45
C ASN A 166 19.68 -3.17 -2.89
N LEU A 167 18.40 -3.24 -3.24
CA LEU A 167 17.92 -2.90 -4.58
C LEU A 167 17.55 -1.43 -4.67
N LYS A 168 17.97 -0.78 -5.77
CA LYS A 168 17.57 0.58 -6.13
C LYS A 168 16.56 0.61 -7.29
N LEU A 169 16.49 -0.48 -8.05
CA LEU A 169 15.61 -0.64 -9.21
C LEU A 169 14.94 -2.01 -9.15
N LEU A 170 13.75 -2.12 -9.76
CA LEU A 170 12.99 -3.38 -9.86
C LEU A 170 12.65 -4.02 -8.49
N LEU A 171 12.63 -3.23 -7.44
CA LEU A 171 12.35 -3.68 -6.07
C LEU A 171 10.96 -4.34 -5.97
N ASP A 172 9.98 -3.80 -6.67
CA ASP A 172 8.63 -4.32 -6.78
C ASP A 172 8.57 -5.66 -7.52
N VAL A 173 9.32 -5.82 -8.61
CA VAL A 173 9.41 -7.08 -9.38
C VAL A 173 9.99 -8.20 -8.53
N VAL A 174 11.06 -7.91 -7.78
CA VAL A 174 11.68 -8.90 -6.87
C VAL A 174 10.73 -9.26 -5.73
N PHE A 175 10.04 -8.27 -5.15
CA PHE A 175 9.03 -8.50 -4.14
C PHE A 175 7.91 -9.43 -4.65
N TYR A 176 7.36 -9.18 -5.83
CA TYR A 176 6.33 -10.03 -6.44
C TYR A 176 6.83 -11.44 -6.73
N HIS A 177 8.10 -11.58 -7.11
CA HIS A 177 8.70 -12.88 -7.34
C HIS A 177 8.79 -13.69 -6.04
N ARG A 178 9.23 -13.07 -4.94
CA ARG A 178 9.29 -13.72 -3.62
C ARG A 178 7.91 -14.18 -3.14
N MET A 179 6.89 -13.33 -3.28
CA MET A 179 5.51 -13.66 -2.91
C MET A 179 4.93 -14.87 -3.69
N ARG A 180 5.43 -15.15 -4.89
CA ARG A 180 4.97 -16.27 -5.71
C ARG A 180 5.53 -17.62 -5.25
N MET A 181 6.73 -17.64 -4.67
CA MET A 181 7.40 -18.88 -4.23
C MET A 181 6.76 -19.44 -2.96
#